data_c854de83abe5587455228b035d4450ce
#
_entry.id   c854de83abe5587455228b035d4450ce
#
_cell.length_a   1.000
_cell.length_b   1.000
_cell.length_c   1.000
_cell.angle_alpha   90.00
_cell.angle_beta   90.00
_cell.angle_gamma   90.00
#
_symmetry.space_group_name_H-M   'P 1'
#
loop_
_entity.id
_entity.type
_entity.pdbx_description
1 polymer ?
#
loop_
_entity_poly.entity_id
_entity_poly.type
_entity_poly.pdbx_seq_one_letter_code
_entity_poly.pdbx_strand_id
1 'polypeptide(L)'
;MDRAQIAQVRSFNRIVTRRVGALDETYMSRGRPLGEARLLFEIGLADGIDLKRLRERLGLDSGYLSRLLRSMEAQGIVQSRRKADDGRVRELMLTAKGRKEHQAYDRLSDDLARSMLSGLSEGQRERLVRAMTEVEKLIRVGSVTIGQEPAESDDAQYCLREYRAELAARFDGGFDPSKGNNLTVEEMTPPYGYLL
;
A
#
# COMPACT_ATOMS: atom_id res chain seq x y z
N MET A 1 8.49 15.16 22.18
CA MET A 1 7.17 14.53 21.98
C MET A 1 6.41 14.59 23.30
N ASP A 2 5.21 15.13 23.29
CA ASP A 2 4.39 15.33 24.49
C ASP A 2 3.73 14.00 24.93
N ARG A 3 3.62 13.79 26.27
CA ARG A 3 2.94 12.61 26.85
C ARG A 3 1.47 12.52 26.43
N ALA A 4 0.79 13.65 26.26
CA ALA A 4 -0.60 13.69 25.80
C ALA A 4 -0.75 13.19 24.36
N GLN A 5 0.15 13.56 23.47
CA GLN A 5 0.18 13.07 22.09
C GLN A 5 0.36 11.55 22.03
N ILE A 6 1.30 11.02 22.82
CA ILE A 6 1.53 9.57 22.91
C ILE A 6 0.28 8.86 23.43
N ALA A 7 -0.36 9.38 24.47
CA ALA A 7 -1.57 8.80 25.03
C ALA A 7 -2.72 8.78 24.02
N GLN A 8 -2.89 9.85 23.24
CA GLN A 8 -3.92 9.95 22.20
C GLN A 8 -3.70 8.91 21.09
N VAL A 9 -2.47 8.76 20.58
CA VAL A 9 -2.14 7.73 19.56
C VAL A 9 -2.43 6.33 20.09
N ARG A 10 -2.02 6.02 21.34
CA ARG A 10 -2.30 4.72 21.97
C ARG A 10 -3.81 4.47 22.13
N SER A 11 -4.57 5.49 22.48
CA SER A 11 -6.03 5.40 22.63
C SER A 11 -6.68 5.12 21.28
N PHE A 12 -6.33 5.88 20.25
CA PHE A 12 -6.79 5.68 18.89
C PHE A 12 -6.51 4.26 18.38
N ASN A 13 -5.26 3.79 18.51
CA ASN A 13 -4.89 2.44 18.09
C ASN A 13 -5.74 1.36 18.77
N ARG A 14 -6.01 1.47 20.09
CA ARG A 14 -6.85 0.50 20.80
C ARG A 14 -8.29 0.49 20.27
N ILE A 15 -8.85 1.67 19.99
CA ILE A 15 -10.22 1.79 19.46
C ILE A 15 -10.29 1.15 18.07
N VAL A 16 -9.36 1.49 17.18
CA VAL A 16 -9.33 0.95 15.81
C VAL A 16 -9.14 -0.57 15.83
N THR A 17 -8.12 -1.08 16.53
CA THR A 17 -7.83 -2.52 16.63
C THR A 17 -9.05 -3.33 17.10
N ARG A 18 -9.76 -2.83 18.11
CA ARG A 18 -11.00 -3.46 18.59
C ARG A 18 -12.10 -3.38 17.54
N ARG A 19 -12.27 -2.22 16.90
CA ARG A 19 -13.37 -1.98 15.97
C ARG A 19 -13.25 -2.82 14.70
N VAL A 20 -12.04 -3.06 14.23
CA VAL A 20 -11.77 -3.88 13.02
C VAL A 20 -11.66 -5.38 13.32
N GLY A 21 -11.80 -5.81 14.59
CA GLY A 21 -11.71 -7.23 14.97
C GLY A 21 -10.31 -7.84 14.76
N ALA A 22 -9.25 -7.02 14.87
CA ALA A 22 -7.88 -7.49 14.61
C ALA A 22 -7.36 -8.49 15.66
N LEU A 23 -8.02 -8.56 16.82
CA LEU A 23 -7.69 -9.48 17.92
C LEU A 23 -8.56 -10.74 17.93
N ASP A 24 -9.52 -10.86 17.02
CA ASP A 24 -10.38 -12.03 16.92
C ASP A 24 -9.58 -13.21 16.36
N GLU A 25 -9.89 -14.43 16.79
CA GLU A 25 -9.22 -15.66 16.30
C GLU A 25 -9.33 -15.78 14.78
N THR A 26 -10.46 -15.37 14.23
CA THR A 26 -10.68 -15.33 12.79
C THR A 26 -11.13 -13.93 12.36
N TYR A 27 -10.40 -13.34 11.43
CA TYR A 27 -10.69 -12.02 10.94
C TYR A 27 -12.07 -11.95 10.29
N MET A 28 -12.89 -11.00 10.75
CA MET A 28 -14.29 -10.83 10.34
C MET A 28 -15.14 -12.10 10.48
N SER A 29 -14.83 -12.96 11.45
CA SER A 29 -15.53 -14.22 11.72
C SER A 29 -15.64 -15.17 10.52
N ARG A 30 -14.66 -15.10 9.57
CA ARG A 30 -14.69 -15.89 8.34
C ARG A 30 -13.65 -17.03 8.30
N GLY A 31 -13.11 -17.42 9.43
CA GLY A 31 -12.28 -18.61 9.53
C GLY A 31 -10.81 -18.45 9.14
N ARG A 32 -10.34 -17.24 8.71
CA ARG A 32 -8.92 -16.97 8.45
C ARG A 32 -8.33 -16.07 9.51
N PRO A 33 -7.09 -16.33 9.94
CA PRO A 33 -6.32 -15.38 10.73
C PRO A 33 -6.10 -14.08 9.94
N LEU A 34 -5.97 -12.96 10.65
CA LEU A 34 -5.74 -11.64 10.06
C LEU A 34 -4.57 -11.63 9.05
N GLY A 35 -3.48 -12.35 9.35
CA GLY A 35 -2.31 -12.44 8.46
C GLY A 35 -2.63 -13.05 7.09
N GLU A 36 -3.41 -14.12 7.03
CA GLU A 36 -3.86 -14.72 5.77
C GLU A 36 -4.86 -13.82 5.03
N ALA A 37 -5.79 -13.18 5.76
CA ALA A 37 -6.75 -12.25 5.17
C ALA A 37 -6.05 -11.02 4.57
N ARG A 38 -5.03 -10.51 5.24
CA ARG A 38 -4.21 -9.40 4.73
C ARG A 38 -3.43 -9.78 3.46
N LEU A 39 -2.82 -10.96 3.43
CA LEU A 39 -2.16 -11.48 2.23
C LEU A 39 -3.12 -11.64 1.06
N LEU A 40 -4.29 -12.23 1.33
CA LEU A 40 -5.35 -12.39 0.33
C LEU A 40 -5.72 -11.05 -0.32
N PHE A 41 -5.88 -10.03 0.50
CA PHE A 41 -6.21 -8.68 0.05
C PHE A 41 -5.09 -8.10 -0.82
N GLU A 42 -3.84 -8.09 -0.33
CA GLU A 42 -2.70 -7.51 -1.07
C GLU A 42 -2.42 -8.21 -2.41
N ILE A 43 -2.58 -9.54 -2.46
CA ILE A 43 -2.44 -10.29 -3.71
C ILE A 43 -3.63 -10.01 -4.65
N GLY A 44 -4.83 -9.79 -4.10
CA GLY A 44 -6.03 -9.50 -4.86
C GLY A 44 -6.08 -8.10 -5.49
N LEU A 45 -5.32 -7.15 -4.95
CA LEU A 45 -5.21 -5.79 -5.52
C LEU A 45 -4.41 -5.72 -6.83
N ALA A 46 -3.67 -6.77 -7.16
CA ALA A 46 -2.82 -6.82 -8.34
C ALA A 46 -3.12 -8.10 -9.13
N ASP A 47 -3.02 -8.03 -10.46
CA ASP A 47 -3.11 -9.21 -11.32
C ASP A 47 -1.73 -9.90 -11.42
N GLY A 48 -1.20 -10.26 -10.28
CA GLY A 48 0.13 -10.80 -10.05
C GLY A 48 1.03 -9.82 -9.27
N ILE A 49 1.57 -10.29 -8.16
CA ILE A 49 2.49 -9.52 -7.33
C ILE A 49 3.79 -10.30 -7.10
N ASP A 50 4.91 -9.63 -7.26
CA ASP A 50 6.22 -10.16 -6.91
C ASP A 50 6.34 -10.42 -5.41
N LEU A 51 6.95 -11.55 -5.04
CA LEU A 51 7.13 -11.94 -3.64
C LEU A 51 7.93 -10.91 -2.82
N LYS A 52 8.96 -10.31 -3.43
CA LYS A 52 9.78 -9.29 -2.78
C LYS A 52 8.95 -8.04 -2.49
N ARG A 53 8.21 -7.57 -3.49
CA ARG A 53 7.32 -6.42 -3.38
C ARG A 53 6.21 -6.64 -2.35
N LEU A 54 5.62 -7.83 -2.31
CA LEU A 54 4.62 -8.19 -1.31
C LEU A 54 5.19 -8.12 0.12
N ARG A 55 6.41 -8.64 0.31
CA ARG A 55 7.11 -8.59 1.60
C ARG A 55 7.36 -7.16 2.07
N GLU A 56 7.82 -6.30 1.17
CA GLU A 56 8.09 -4.89 1.44
C GLU A 56 6.82 -4.14 1.83
N ARG A 57 5.73 -4.34 1.06
CA ARG A 57 4.43 -3.71 1.36
C ARG A 57 3.85 -4.11 2.71
N LEU A 58 4.05 -5.35 3.12
CA LEU A 58 3.50 -5.88 4.37
C LEU A 58 4.43 -5.70 5.57
N GLY A 59 5.70 -5.39 5.36
CA GLY A 59 6.70 -5.30 6.42
C GLY A 59 6.91 -6.63 7.17
N LEU A 60 6.69 -7.78 6.50
CA LEU A 60 6.75 -9.08 7.13
C LEU A 60 8.14 -9.72 6.99
N ASP A 61 8.52 -10.48 8.01
CA ASP A 61 9.70 -11.34 7.93
C ASP A 61 9.49 -12.46 6.91
N SER A 62 10.58 -12.89 6.27
CA SER A 62 10.54 -13.85 5.17
C SER A 62 10.03 -15.24 5.61
N GLY A 63 10.34 -15.67 6.85
CA GLY A 63 9.93 -16.94 7.38
C GLY A 63 8.42 -16.98 7.67
N TYR A 64 7.90 -15.90 8.25
CA TYR A 64 6.47 -15.78 8.52
C TYR A 64 5.66 -15.72 7.21
N LEU A 65 6.07 -14.86 6.26
CA LEU A 65 5.44 -14.78 4.95
C LEU A 65 5.42 -16.14 4.23
N SER A 66 6.55 -16.86 4.25
CA SER A 66 6.65 -18.18 3.61
C SER A 66 5.73 -19.22 4.24
N ARG A 67 5.47 -19.17 5.56
CA ARG A 67 4.51 -20.06 6.23
C ARG A 67 3.08 -19.75 5.81
N LEU A 68 2.71 -18.48 5.80
CA LEU A 68 1.38 -18.05 5.36
C LEU A 68 1.11 -18.45 3.90
N LEU A 69 2.05 -18.18 3.00
CA LEU A 69 1.91 -18.52 1.59
C LEU A 69 1.76 -20.03 1.36
N ARG A 70 2.57 -20.87 2.04
CA ARG A 70 2.43 -22.33 1.95
C ARG A 70 1.05 -22.79 2.43
N SER A 71 0.53 -22.20 3.51
CA SER A 71 -0.82 -22.50 3.99
C SER A 71 -1.87 -22.15 2.93
N MET A 72 -1.79 -20.97 2.32
CA MET A 72 -2.74 -20.51 1.32
C MET A 72 -2.61 -21.26 -0.02
N GLU A 73 -1.41 -21.66 -0.41
CA GLU A 73 -1.17 -22.52 -1.58
C GLU A 73 -1.78 -23.92 -1.36
N ALA A 74 -1.55 -24.52 -0.20
CA ALA A 74 -2.14 -25.82 0.18
C ALA A 74 -3.68 -25.80 0.21
N GLN A 75 -4.27 -24.66 0.59
CA GLN A 75 -5.72 -24.45 0.55
C GLN A 75 -6.25 -24.17 -0.87
N GLY A 76 -5.38 -24.02 -1.87
CA GLY A 76 -5.73 -23.67 -3.25
C GLY A 76 -6.28 -22.24 -3.39
N ILE A 77 -5.86 -21.29 -2.54
CA ILE A 77 -6.26 -19.88 -2.56
C ILE A 77 -5.30 -19.06 -3.41
N VAL A 78 -4.01 -19.31 -3.24
CA VAL A 78 -2.92 -18.64 -3.96
C VAL A 78 -2.22 -19.66 -4.83
N GLN A 79 -1.73 -19.23 -5.94
CA GLN A 79 -0.78 -19.96 -6.79
C GLN A 79 0.42 -19.08 -7.08
N SER A 80 1.59 -19.70 -7.17
CA SER A 80 2.80 -19.02 -7.60
C SER A 80 3.24 -19.53 -8.97
N ARG A 81 3.69 -18.63 -9.81
CA ARG A 81 4.33 -18.96 -11.09
C ARG A 81 5.65 -18.21 -11.22
N ARG A 82 6.53 -18.70 -12.06
CA ARG A 82 7.71 -17.96 -12.48
C ARG A 82 7.27 -16.91 -13.49
N LYS A 83 7.80 -15.68 -13.35
CA LYS A 83 7.53 -14.63 -14.31
C LYS A 83 8.10 -15.01 -15.68
N ALA A 84 7.34 -14.75 -16.76
CA ALA A 84 7.73 -15.17 -18.09
C ALA A 84 9.05 -14.51 -18.57
N ASP A 85 9.25 -13.25 -18.19
CA ASP A 85 10.39 -12.44 -18.62
C ASP A 85 11.64 -12.64 -17.73
N ASP A 86 11.45 -13.09 -16.48
CA ASP A 86 12.53 -13.41 -15.53
C ASP A 86 12.14 -14.61 -14.65
N GLY A 87 12.59 -15.78 -15.05
CA GLY A 87 12.32 -17.04 -14.36
C GLY A 87 12.84 -17.13 -12.91
N ARG A 88 13.60 -16.13 -12.43
CA ARG A 88 14.05 -16.01 -11.04
C ARG A 88 12.99 -15.36 -10.16
N VAL A 89 12.08 -14.58 -10.74
CA VAL A 89 11.04 -13.87 -10.02
C VAL A 89 9.80 -14.77 -9.85
N ARG A 90 9.37 -14.95 -8.61
CA ARG A 90 8.11 -15.64 -8.27
C ARG A 90 6.98 -14.63 -8.20
N GLU A 91 6.00 -14.80 -9.03
CA GLU A 91 4.77 -14.02 -9.07
C GLU A 91 3.64 -14.80 -8.39
N LEU A 92 2.94 -14.13 -7.50
CA LEU A 92 1.84 -14.67 -6.72
C LEU A 92 0.51 -14.16 -7.27
N MET A 93 -0.45 -15.06 -7.43
CA MET A 93 -1.78 -14.74 -7.97
C MET A 93 -2.86 -15.47 -7.17
N LEU A 94 -4.05 -14.89 -7.14
CA LEU A 94 -5.22 -15.60 -6.61
C LEU A 94 -5.70 -16.64 -7.64
N THR A 95 -6.06 -17.82 -7.15
CA THR A 95 -6.83 -18.81 -7.92
C THR A 95 -8.28 -18.35 -8.09
N ALA A 96 -9.10 -19.09 -8.85
CA ALA A 96 -10.54 -18.83 -8.92
C ALA A 96 -11.21 -18.91 -7.53
N LYS A 97 -10.77 -19.86 -6.70
CA LYS A 97 -11.22 -19.98 -5.30
C LYS A 97 -10.75 -18.79 -4.47
N GLY A 98 -9.49 -18.36 -4.65
CA GLY A 98 -8.93 -17.19 -3.98
C GLY A 98 -9.66 -15.91 -4.32
N ARG A 99 -10.01 -15.70 -5.59
CA ARG A 99 -10.81 -14.54 -6.01
C ARG A 99 -12.20 -14.51 -5.37
N LYS A 100 -12.88 -15.65 -5.28
CA LYS A 100 -14.17 -15.73 -4.57
C LYS A 100 -14.04 -15.38 -3.09
N GLU A 101 -12.97 -15.86 -2.48
CA GLU A 101 -12.68 -15.58 -1.06
C GLU A 101 -12.33 -14.11 -0.85
N HIS A 102 -11.51 -13.51 -1.71
CA HIS A 102 -11.20 -12.08 -1.72
C HIS A 102 -12.47 -11.23 -1.79
N GLN A 103 -13.34 -11.51 -2.76
CA GLN A 103 -14.62 -10.80 -2.90
C GLN A 103 -15.53 -10.92 -1.67
N ALA A 104 -15.46 -12.05 -0.96
CA ALA A 104 -16.23 -12.22 0.26
C ALA A 104 -15.70 -11.37 1.41
N TYR A 105 -14.36 -11.28 1.57
CA TYR A 105 -13.73 -10.38 2.54
C TYR A 105 -13.95 -8.91 2.18
N ASP A 106 -13.95 -8.57 0.89
CA ASP A 106 -14.22 -7.22 0.41
C ASP A 106 -15.64 -6.76 0.84
N ARG A 107 -16.64 -7.61 0.62
CA ARG A 107 -18.01 -7.33 1.10
C ARG A 107 -18.10 -7.17 2.62
N LEU A 108 -17.42 -8.02 3.38
CA LEU A 108 -17.39 -7.91 4.84
C LEU A 108 -16.70 -6.62 5.31
N SER A 109 -15.67 -6.19 4.60
CA SER A 109 -14.98 -4.92 4.85
C SER A 109 -15.91 -3.73 4.59
N ASP A 110 -16.68 -3.78 3.51
CA ASP A 110 -17.71 -2.80 3.21
C ASP A 110 -18.78 -2.73 4.29
N ASP A 111 -19.27 -3.90 4.75
CA ASP A 111 -20.29 -3.96 5.78
C ASP A 111 -19.79 -3.42 7.12
N LEU A 112 -18.53 -3.71 7.45
CA LEU A 112 -17.86 -3.13 8.61
C LEU A 112 -17.78 -1.61 8.49
N ALA A 113 -17.32 -1.09 7.34
CA ALA A 113 -17.25 0.34 7.09
C ALA A 113 -18.65 1.01 7.19
N ARG A 114 -19.67 0.40 6.60
CA ARG A 114 -21.05 0.87 6.74
C ARG A 114 -21.50 0.89 8.19
N SER A 115 -21.17 -0.15 8.96
CA SER A 115 -21.51 -0.21 10.40
C SER A 115 -20.86 0.90 11.22
N MET A 116 -19.66 1.33 10.85
CA MET A 116 -18.97 2.46 11.50
C MET A 116 -19.64 3.80 11.21
N LEU A 117 -20.29 3.92 10.06
CA LEU A 117 -20.91 5.17 9.59
C LEU A 117 -22.39 5.26 9.92
N SER A 118 -23.10 4.14 10.09
CA SER A 118 -24.56 4.08 10.18
C SER A 118 -25.15 4.84 11.38
N GLY A 119 -24.41 4.91 12.49
CA GLY A 119 -24.84 5.64 13.70
C GLY A 119 -24.55 7.14 13.69
N LEU A 120 -23.97 7.67 12.60
CA LEU A 120 -23.54 9.07 12.50
C LEU A 120 -24.49 9.87 11.63
N SER A 121 -24.69 11.15 11.97
CA SER A 121 -25.32 12.11 11.07
C SER A 121 -24.44 12.36 9.84
N GLU A 122 -24.99 12.94 8.79
CA GLU A 122 -24.25 13.24 7.55
C GLU A 122 -23.01 14.09 7.81
N GLY A 123 -23.14 15.19 8.53
CA GLY A 123 -22.00 16.05 8.89
C GLY A 123 -20.96 15.35 9.77
N GLN A 124 -21.37 14.39 10.61
CA GLN A 124 -20.41 13.59 11.39
C GLN A 124 -19.67 12.59 10.51
N ARG A 125 -20.32 11.97 9.52
CA ARG A 125 -19.68 11.07 8.54
C ARG A 125 -18.61 11.80 7.74
N GLU A 126 -18.96 12.97 7.20
CA GLU A 126 -18.01 13.79 6.47
C GLU A 126 -16.79 14.20 7.31
N ARG A 127 -17.01 14.59 8.57
CA ARG A 127 -15.93 14.93 9.49
C ARG A 127 -15.03 13.73 9.78
N LEU A 128 -15.64 12.54 10.00
CA LEU A 128 -14.91 11.32 10.24
C LEU A 128 -14.05 10.93 9.03
N VAL A 129 -14.62 10.93 7.84
CA VAL A 129 -13.90 10.57 6.60
C VAL A 129 -12.76 11.56 6.34
N ARG A 130 -12.98 12.86 6.48
CA ARG A 130 -11.91 13.87 6.37
C ARG A 130 -10.79 13.65 7.39
N ALA A 131 -11.14 13.34 8.64
CA ALA A 131 -10.15 13.06 9.68
C ALA A 131 -9.34 11.79 9.37
N MET A 132 -9.98 10.73 8.85
CA MET A 132 -9.29 9.51 8.42
C MET A 132 -8.32 9.80 7.29
N THR A 133 -8.70 10.56 6.29
CA THR A 133 -7.84 10.96 5.17
C THR A 133 -6.60 11.74 5.67
N GLU A 134 -6.82 12.66 6.61
CA GLU A 134 -5.71 13.43 7.18
C GLU A 134 -4.77 12.56 8.03
N VAL A 135 -5.32 11.66 8.86
CA VAL A 135 -4.51 10.70 9.63
C VAL A 135 -3.70 9.80 8.70
N GLU A 136 -4.31 9.27 7.65
CA GLU A 136 -3.63 8.42 6.66
C GLU A 136 -2.47 9.16 5.99
N LYS A 137 -2.71 10.40 5.55
CA LYS A 137 -1.68 11.26 4.95
C LYS A 137 -0.51 11.51 5.90
N LEU A 138 -0.78 11.88 7.16
CA LEU A 138 0.25 12.16 8.16
C LEU A 138 1.07 10.92 8.52
N ILE A 139 0.43 9.74 8.63
CA ILE A 139 1.13 8.48 8.88
C ILE A 139 2.04 8.14 7.69
N ARG A 140 1.55 8.30 6.45
CA ARG A 140 2.36 8.06 5.24
C ARG A 140 3.58 8.98 5.17
N VAL A 141 3.40 10.27 5.43
CA VAL A 141 4.52 11.24 5.48
C VAL A 141 5.55 10.83 6.52
N GLY A 142 5.12 10.37 7.70
CA GLY A 142 6.03 9.91 8.76
C GLY A 142 6.79 8.61 8.44
N SER A 143 6.36 7.87 7.41
CA SER A 143 7.01 6.63 6.95
C SER A 143 7.86 6.80 5.68
N VAL A 144 7.89 8.00 5.09
CA VAL A 144 8.73 8.29 3.92
C VAL A 144 10.19 8.35 4.35
N THR A 145 11.01 7.51 3.73
CA THR A 145 12.47 7.61 3.84
C THR A 145 12.98 8.37 2.64
N ILE A 146 13.63 9.49 2.89
CA ILE A 146 14.30 10.27 1.84
C ILE A 146 15.72 9.72 1.71
N GLY A 147 16.09 9.32 0.52
CA GLY A 147 17.42 8.79 0.20
C GLY A 147 17.91 9.32 -1.14
N GLN A 148 19.21 9.21 -1.37
CA GLN A 148 19.77 9.53 -2.69
C GLN A 148 19.40 8.45 -3.69
N GLU A 149 18.91 8.88 -4.86
CA GLU A 149 18.57 8.00 -5.97
C GLU A 149 19.44 8.36 -7.17
N PRO A 150 20.09 7.38 -7.84
CA PRO A 150 20.81 7.65 -9.08
C PRO A 150 19.85 8.24 -10.13
N ALA A 151 20.20 9.37 -10.70
CA ALA A 151 19.35 10.07 -11.68
C ALA A 151 19.01 9.22 -12.92
N GLU A 152 19.82 8.21 -13.22
CA GLU A 152 19.62 7.28 -14.34
C GLU A 152 18.79 6.04 -13.98
N SER A 153 18.42 5.85 -12.69
CA SER A 153 17.62 4.69 -12.28
C SER A 153 16.23 4.72 -12.91
N ASP A 154 15.62 3.55 -13.08
CA ASP A 154 14.28 3.43 -13.62
C ASP A 154 13.24 4.19 -12.78
N ASP A 155 13.40 4.18 -11.45
CA ASP A 155 12.52 4.88 -10.50
C ASP A 155 12.67 6.40 -10.62
N ALA A 156 13.91 6.91 -10.70
CA ALA A 156 14.18 8.34 -10.92
C ALA A 156 13.61 8.82 -12.26
N GLN A 157 13.85 8.06 -13.32
CA GLN A 157 13.33 8.38 -14.65
C GLN A 157 11.80 8.31 -14.72
N TYR A 158 11.18 7.39 -13.99
CA TYR A 158 9.73 7.35 -13.86
C TYR A 158 9.20 8.62 -13.17
N CYS A 159 9.74 8.99 -12.02
CA CYS A 159 9.33 10.19 -11.29
C CYS A 159 9.50 11.46 -12.12
N LEU A 160 10.62 11.59 -12.82
CA LEU A 160 10.88 12.74 -13.70
C LEU A 160 9.90 12.82 -14.88
N ARG A 161 9.51 11.68 -15.46
CA ARG A 161 8.47 11.65 -16.53
C ARG A 161 7.12 12.09 -16.00
N GLU A 162 6.69 11.56 -14.86
CA GLU A 162 5.41 11.93 -14.23
C GLU A 162 5.38 13.41 -13.85
N TYR A 163 6.46 13.92 -13.29
CA TYR A 163 6.59 15.34 -12.96
C TYR A 163 6.45 16.25 -14.21
N ARG A 164 7.12 15.88 -15.31
CA ARG A 164 7.00 16.63 -16.57
C ARG A 164 5.59 16.55 -17.16
N ALA A 165 4.94 15.40 -17.06
CA ALA A 165 3.56 15.25 -17.50
C ALA A 165 2.59 16.12 -16.68
N GLU A 166 2.78 16.17 -15.36
CA GLU A 166 2.00 17.04 -14.48
C GLU A 166 2.22 18.52 -14.80
N LEU A 167 3.46 18.95 -15.03
CA LEU A 167 3.76 20.30 -15.45
C LEU A 167 3.08 20.63 -16.78
N ALA A 168 3.18 19.74 -17.78
CA ALA A 168 2.53 19.91 -19.08
C ALA A 168 1.01 20.07 -18.96
N ALA A 169 0.38 19.37 -18.01
CA ALA A 169 -1.06 19.50 -17.76
C ALA A 169 -1.47 20.78 -17.02
N ARG A 170 -0.55 21.37 -16.24
CA ARG A 170 -0.83 22.57 -15.43
C ARG A 170 -0.53 23.88 -16.13
N PHE A 171 0.32 23.88 -17.13
CA PHE A 171 0.68 25.09 -17.88
C PHE A 171 -0.19 25.24 -19.13
N ASP A 172 -0.82 26.42 -19.30
CA ASP A 172 -1.50 26.78 -20.54
C ASP A 172 -0.48 26.79 -21.68
N GLY A 173 -0.65 25.91 -22.67
CA GLY A 173 0.30 25.72 -23.78
C GLY A 173 1.31 24.58 -23.58
N GLY A 174 1.20 23.82 -22.47
CA GLY A 174 2.07 22.68 -22.17
C GLY A 174 3.42 23.08 -21.58
N PHE A 175 4.16 22.09 -21.13
CA PHE A 175 5.53 22.25 -20.64
C PHE A 175 6.51 21.61 -21.61
N ASP A 176 7.39 22.41 -22.21
CA ASP A 176 8.45 21.94 -23.10
C ASP A 176 9.78 21.92 -22.34
N PRO A 177 10.31 20.73 -22.01
CA PRO A 177 11.57 20.62 -21.29
C PRO A 177 12.75 21.28 -21.99
N SER A 178 12.71 21.41 -23.33
CA SER A 178 13.82 21.99 -24.09
C SER A 178 13.91 23.51 -23.98
N LYS A 179 12.85 24.17 -23.52
CA LYS A 179 12.75 25.64 -23.40
C LYS A 179 12.98 26.16 -22.00
N GLY A 180 13.19 25.30 -21.02
CA GLY A 180 13.41 25.62 -19.60
C GLY A 180 14.79 25.29 -19.10
N ASN A 181 15.13 25.78 -17.90
CA ASN A 181 16.32 25.35 -17.17
C ASN A 181 16.05 23.94 -16.58
N ASN A 182 16.12 22.92 -17.42
CA ASN A 182 16.06 21.55 -16.94
C ASN A 182 17.43 21.11 -16.48
N LEU A 183 17.47 20.53 -15.28
CA LEU A 183 18.68 19.90 -14.79
C LEU A 183 19.01 18.68 -15.68
N THR A 184 20.24 18.59 -16.10
CA THR A 184 20.81 17.42 -16.78
C THR A 184 21.05 16.29 -15.77
N VAL A 185 21.23 15.07 -16.24
CA VAL A 185 21.61 13.94 -15.38
C VAL A 185 22.92 14.23 -14.63
N GLU A 186 23.86 14.91 -15.29
CA GLU A 186 25.15 15.29 -14.70
C GLU A 186 24.95 16.27 -13.54
N GLU A 187 24.08 17.27 -13.68
CA GLU A 187 23.74 18.25 -12.64
C GLU A 187 22.96 17.63 -11.47
N MET A 188 22.31 16.49 -11.67
CA MET A 188 21.62 15.69 -10.62
C MET A 188 22.50 14.61 -9.99
N THR A 189 23.77 14.55 -10.37
CA THR A 189 24.72 13.51 -9.90
C THR A 189 25.88 14.17 -9.15
N PRO A 190 26.40 13.55 -8.07
CA PRO A 190 27.58 14.06 -7.35
C PRO A 190 28.76 14.29 -8.28
N PRO A 191 29.56 15.35 -8.09
CA PRO A 191 29.50 16.35 -7.01
C PRO A 191 28.59 17.54 -7.27
N TYR A 192 27.94 17.62 -8.42
CA TYR A 192 27.18 18.81 -8.86
C TYR A 192 25.76 18.88 -8.26
N GLY A 193 25.14 17.75 -7.94
CA GLY A 193 23.82 17.68 -7.34
C GLY A 193 23.46 16.29 -6.84
N TYR A 194 22.23 16.18 -6.33
CA TYR A 194 21.65 14.93 -5.85
C TYR A 194 20.17 14.89 -6.22
N LEU A 195 19.70 13.74 -6.65
CA LEU A 195 18.27 13.42 -6.70
C LEU A 195 17.88 12.70 -5.40
N LEU A 196 16.78 13.16 -4.77
CA LEU A 196 16.26 12.62 -3.50
C LEU A 196 14.85 12.10 -3.69
#